data_592300ed8aaf08d13a7b4d8035f18d3a
#
_entry.id   592300ed8aaf08d13a7b4d8035f18d3a
#
_cell.length_a   1.000
_cell.length_b   1.000
_cell.length_c   1.000
_cell.angle_alpha   90.00
_cell.angle_beta   90.00
_cell.angle_gamma   90.00
#
_symmetry.space_group_name_H-M   'P 1'
#
loop_
_entity.id
_entity.type
_entity.pdbx_description
1 polymer ?
#
loop_
_entity_poly.entity_id
_entity_poly.type
_entity_poly.pdbx_seq_one_letter_code
_entity_poly.pdbx_strand_id
1 'polypeptide(L)'
;MKRHRLCGGATAAAMAALLAGAPAAVAAADCPNNGTVRFGVEPYDTAQKLVPIYQHLGQLIGEKLGCDVQIFVTTSYNAEIEAMRNGKLEAGEFGPLGYVLAHQVAKAEAVATYAAADGTPDNYWASLVTWPGSGIKTVADIRGHSFAFSDPVSTSGHLFPAYGLRKAGLDPDKDIRAIYAGSHASSFEALYNHKVDAGEFNSLQLESATQRGHYKDGDLIFLWKSDPIPLDPITVRGDLLPAFKARFAATLLAVDLSVLSEADRKAMGARGIKMVAQSDAAYDGIRDLVKTLNIDLEKLN
;
A
#
# COMPACT_ATOMS: atom_id res chain seq x y z
N MET A 1 -18.26 -100.00 -21.10
CA MET A 1 -18.75 -98.82 -21.83
C MET A 1 -19.37 -97.84 -20.82
N LYS A 2 -18.66 -96.84 -20.34
CA LYS A 2 -19.26 -95.67 -19.60
C LYS A 2 -18.41 -94.45 -19.91
N ARG A 3 -19.01 -93.46 -20.52
CA ARG A 3 -18.41 -92.14 -20.86
C ARG A 3 -18.46 -91.25 -19.63
N HIS A 4 -17.33 -90.74 -19.18
CA HIS A 4 -17.30 -89.63 -18.21
C HIS A 4 -17.04 -88.33 -18.95
N ARG A 5 -17.98 -87.41 -18.75
CA ARG A 5 -17.84 -86.00 -19.20
C ARG A 5 -17.12 -85.23 -18.11
N LEU A 6 -16.05 -84.57 -18.44
CA LEU A 6 -15.39 -83.57 -17.63
C LEU A 6 -16.01 -82.22 -17.90
N CYS A 7 -16.58 -81.57 -16.89
CA CYS A 7 -16.96 -80.15 -16.88
C CYS A 7 -15.74 -79.32 -16.57
N GLY A 8 -15.34 -78.47 -17.55
CA GLY A 8 -14.36 -77.44 -17.33
C GLY A 8 -14.97 -76.20 -16.71
N GLY A 9 -14.57 -75.84 -15.50
CA GLY A 9 -14.90 -74.58 -14.87
C GLY A 9 -13.96 -73.49 -15.36
N ALA A 10 -14.53 -72.46 -15.99
CA ALA A 10 -13.81 -71.23 -16.33
C ALA A 10 -13.84 -70.27 -15.14
N THR A 11 -12.70 -70.02 -14.52
CA THR A 11 -12.48 -68.97 -13.50
C THR A 11 -12.24 -67.67 -14.21
N ALA A 12 -13.22 -66.74 -14.15
CA ALA A 12 -13.05 -65.37 -14.57
C ALA A 12 -12.26 -64.59 -13.51
N ALA A 13 -11.05 -64.23 -13.85
CA ALA A 13 -10.23 -63.27 -13.04
C ALA A 13 -10.71 -61.87 -13.30
N ALA A 14 -11.38 -61.25 -12.30
CA ALA A 14 -11.72 -59.84 -12.32
C ALA A 14 -10.45 -59.00 -12.04
N MET A 15 -9.96 -58.31 -13.07
CA MET A 15 -8.91 -57.32 -12.96
C MET A 15 -9.53 -56.03 -12.41
N ALA A 16 -9.33 -55.73 -11.12
CA ALA A 16 -9.64 -54.42 -10.52
C ALA A 16 -8.61 -53.40 -10.99
N ALA A 17 -9.01 -52.51 -11.90
CA ALA A 17 -8.20 -51.36 -12.29
C ALA A 17 -8.19 -50.35 -11.15
N LEU A 18 -7.09 -50.24 -10.42
CA LEU A 18 -6.81 -49.13 -9.53
C LEU A 18 -6.58 -47.87 -10.37
N LEU A 19 -7.61 -47.01 -10.45
CA LEU A 19 -7.48 -45.66 -10.89
C LEU A 19 -6.70 -44.89 -9.83
N ALA A 20 -5.37 -44.85 -9.94
CA ALA A 20 -4.53 -43.92 -9.22
C ALA A 20 -4.89 -42.51 -9.71
N GLY A 21 -5.68 -41.82 -8.91
CA GLY A 21 -5.90 -40.38 -9.10
C GLY A 21 -4.56 -39.67 -9.02
N ALA A 22 -4.01 -39.24 -10.15
CA ALA A 22 -2.88 -38.34 -10.15
C ALA A 22 -3.30 -37.08 -9.37
N PRO A 23 -2.48 -36.59 -8.42
CA PRO A 23 -2.73 -35.28 -7.81
C PRO A 23 -2.85 -34.29 -8.96
N ALA A 24 -3.97 -33.59 -9.04
CA ALA A 24 -4.10 -32.47 -9.96
C ALA A 24 -2.92 -31.55 -9.66
N ALA A 25 -1.98 -31.50 -10.57
CA ALA A 25 -0.97 -30.46 -10.57
C ALA A 25 -1.78 -29.16 -10.60
N VAL A 26 -1.84 -28.45 -9.47
CA VAL A 26 -2.36 -27.09 -9.40
C VAL A 26 -1.53 -26.34 -10.41
N ALA A 27 -2.17 -26.02 -11.53
CA ALA A 27 -1.49 -25.39 -12.63
C ALA A 27 -0.87 -24.09 -12.14
N ALA A 28 0.43 -23.97 -12.28
CA ALA A 28 1.16 -22.68 -12.30
C ALA A 28 0.62 -21.71 -13.37
N ALA A 29 -0.52 -22.08 -13.99
CA ALA A 29 -1.02 -21.60 -15.27
C ALA A 29 -1.65 -20.22 -15.23
N ASP A 30 -1.95 -19.63 -14.07
CA ASP A 30 -2.72 -18.37 -14.03
C ASP A 30 -1.97 -17.17 -13.42
N CYS A 31 -0.66 -17.29 -13.24
CA CYS A 31 0.15 -16.13 -12.86
C CYS A 31 0.45 -15.28 -14.10
N PRO A 32 0.34 -13.95 -14.03
CA PRO A 32 0.73 -13.07 -15.12
C PRO A 32 2.23 -13.20 -15.45
N ASN A 33 2.66 -12.65 -16.58
CA ASN A 33 4.06 -12.56 -17.01
C ASN A 33 4.86 -13.87 -16.84
N ASN A 34 4.32 -14.98 -17.32
CA ASN A 34 4.98 -16.29 -17.24
C ASN A 34 5.35 -16.73 -15.81
N GLY A 35 4.49 -16.44 -14.85
CA GLY A 35 4.67 -16.87 -13.47
C GLY A 35 5.02 -15.76 -12.49
N THR A 36 5.18 -14.52 -12.95
CA THR A 36 5.66 -13.40 -12.12
C THR A 36 4.58 -12.36 -11.87
N VAL A 37 4.47 -11.88 -10.62
CA VAL A 37 3.70 -10.70 -10.22
C VAL A 37 4.69 -9.60 -9.83
N ARG A 38 4.69 -8.51 -10.57
CA ARG A 38 5.48 -7.33 -10.24
C ARG A 38 4.64 -6.43 -9.33
N PHE A 39 5.12 -6.23 -8.11
CA PHE A 39 4.44 -5.48 -7.05
C PHE A 39 5.16 -4.17 -6.80
N GLY A 40 4.48 -3.05 -7.03
CA GLY A 40 4.97 -1.70 -6.79
C GLY A 40 4.84 -1.28 -5.34
N VAL A 41 5.73 -0.39 -4.91
CA VAL A 41 5.69 0.27 -3.60
C VAL A 41 6.11 1.72 -3.76
N GLU A 42 5.30 2.64 -3.27
CA GLU A 42 5.62 4.06 -3.22
C GLU A 42 6.85 4.32 -2.33
N PRO A 43 7.74 5.28 -2.71
CA PRO A 43 8.97 5.55 -1.96
C PRO A 43 8.71 6.50 -0.77
N TYR A 44 7.85 6.10 0.17
CA TYR A 44 7.54 6.93 1.35
C TYR A 44 8.69 6.97 2.38
N ASP A 45 9.59 6.00 2.34
CA ASP A 45 10.87 5.97 3.07
C ASP A 45 11.99 5.55 2.10
N THR A 46 13.21 5.42 2.57
CA THR A 46 14.35 5.04 1.74
C THR A 46 14.23 3.61 1.22
N ALA A 47 14.70 3.35 0.00
CA ALA A 47 14.69 2.02 -0.58
C ALA A 47 15.45 0.99 0.28
N GLN A 48 16.52 1.41 0.97
CA GLN A 48 17.27 0.54 1.89
C GLN A 48 16.40 0.00 3.03
N LYS A 49 15.37 0.74 3.45
CA LYS A 49 14.43 0.29 4.49
C LYS A 49 13.27 -0.48 3.89
N LEU A 50 12.70 0.01 2.79
CA LEU A 50 11.49 -0.58 2.22
C LEU A 50 11.74 -1.92 1.53
N VAL A 51 12.81 -2.04 0.74
CA VAL A 51 13.08 -3.24 -0.05
C VAL A 51 13.11 -4.52 0.78
N PRO A 52 13.88 -4.65 1.89
CA PRO A 52 13.91 -5.90 2.64
C PRO A 52 12.56 -6.25 3.28
N ILE A 53 11.80 -5.25 3.74
CA ILE A 53 10.48 -5.44 4.37
C ILE A 53 9.49 -5.98 3.34
N TYR A 54 9.38 -5.31 2.18
CA TYR A 54 8.45 -5.71 1.14
C TYR A 54 8.89 -6.98 0.41
N GLN A 55 10.19 -7.27 0.30
CA GLN A 55 10.65 -8.57 -0.19
C GLN A 55 10.17 -9.71 0.70
N HIS A 56 10.19 -9.55 2.02
CA HIS A 56 9.64 -10.56 2.93
C HIS A 56 8.12 -10.68 2.75
N LEU A 57 7.38 -9.57 2.65
CA LEU A 57 5.95 -9.62 2.32
C LEU A 57 5.70 -10.31 0.97
N GLY A 58 6.49 -9.98 -0.05
CA GLY A 58 6.41 -10.59 -1.38
C GLY A 58 6.61 -12.10 -1.34
N GLN A 59 7.56 -12.61 -0.54
CA GLN A 59 7.76 -14.04 -0.31
C GLN A 59 6.52 -14.70 0.29
N LEU A 60 5.95 -14.11 1.35
CA LEU A 60 4.73 -14.61 2.00
C LEU A 60 3.54 -14.67 1.04
N ILE A 61 3.37 -13.65 0.21
CA ILE A 61 2.33 -13.62 -0.83
C ILE A 61 2.64 -14.71 -1.86
N GLY A 62 3.86 -14.76 -2.36
CA GLY A 62 4.28 -15.67 -3.43
C GLY A 62 4.11 -17.15 -3.06
N GLU A 63 4.49 -17.53 -1.85
CA GLU A 63 4.32 -18.91 -1.34
C GLU A 63 2.83 -19.35 -1.34
N LYS A 64 1.92 -18.46 -0.95
CA LYS A 64 0.48 -18.76 -0.93
C LYS A 64 -0.18 -18.66 -2.31
N LEU A 65 0.27 -17.71 -3.12
CA LEU A 65 -0.27 -17.46 -4.46
C LEU A 65 0.21 -18.51 -5.48
N GLY A 66 1.39 -19.07 -5.27
CA GLY A 66 2.06 -19.95 -6.23
C GLY A 66 2.67 -19.20 -7.42
N CYS A 67 3.01 -17.91 -7.25
CA CYS A 67 3.65 -17.05 -8.23
C CYS A 67 4.94 -16.46 -7.67
N ASP A 68 5.89 -16.11 -8.53
CA ASP A 68 7.05 -15.30 -8.14
C ASP A 68 6.60 -13.84 -7.95
N VAL A 69 6.70 -13.30 -6.73
CA VAL A 69 6.32 -11.91 -6.42
C VAL A 69 7.58 -11.07 -6.30
N GLN A 70 7.78 -10.19 -7.28
CA GLN A 70 8.93 -9.29 -7.35
C GLN A 70 8.55 -7.89 -6.89
N ILE A 71 9.29 -7.36 -5.94
CA ILE A 71 9.05 -6.04 -5.34
C ILE A 71 9.84 -4.95 -6.07
N PHE A 72 9.16 -3.86 -6.38
CA PHE A 72 9.72 -2.66 -7.01
C PHE A 72 9.39 -1.42 -6.19
N VAL A 73 10.33 -0.96 -5.38
CA VAL A 73 10.23 0.37 -4.78
C VAL A 73 10.52 1.39 -5.87
N THR A 74 9.56 2.23 -6.20
CA THR A 74 9.64 3.17 -7.31
C THR A 74 10.42 4.44 -6.95
N THR A 75 10.68 5.30 -7.93
CA THR A 75 11.44 6.54 -7.72
C THR A 75 10.58 7.74 -7.31
N SER A 76 9.27 7.64 -7.51
CA SER A 76 8.24 8.62 -7.08
C SER A 76 6.89 7.93 -7.07
N TYR A 77 5.91 8.56 -6.44
CA TYR A 77 4.51 8.09 -6.43
C TYR A 77 3.95 7.99 -7.86
N ASN A 78 4.20 9.00 -8.68
CA ASN A 78 3.82 8.97 -10.09
C ASN A 78 4.49 7.85 -10.89
N ALA A 79 5.74 7.53 -10.60
CA ALA A 79 6.44 6.46 -11.30
C ALA A 79 5.77 5.10 -11.09
N GLU A 80 5.17 4.86 -9.93
CA GLU A 80 4.40 3.65 -9.65
C GLU A 80 3.10 3.61 -10.45
N ILE A 81 2.36 4.72 -10.46
CA ILE A 81 1.10 4.86 -11.22
C ILE A 81 1.35 4.63 -12.70
N GLU A 82 2.36 5.27 -13.27
CA GLU A 82 2.73 5.12 -14.67
C GLU A 82 3.25 3.71 -14.98
N ALA A 83 3.99 3.09 -14.07
CA ALA A 83 4.41 1.70 -14.25
C ALA A 83 3.22 0.75 -14.30
N MET A 84 2.21 0.93 -13.44
CA MET A 84 0.98 0.14 -13.49
C MET A 84 0.18 0.43 -14.76
N ARG A 85 -0.01 1.68 -15.13
CA ARG A 85 -0.72 2.11 -16.35
C ARG A 85 -0.10 1.50 -17.62
N ASN A 86 1.21 1.42 -17.66
CA ASN A 86 1.97 0.87 -18.80
C ASN A 86 2.17 -0.65 -18.72
N GLY A 87 1.46 -1.36 -17.84
CA GLY A 87 1.53 -2.81 -17.71
C GLY A 87 2.87 -3.33 -17.19
N LYS A 88 3.62 -2.51 -16.45
CA LYS A 88 4.89 -2.90 -15.82
C LYS A 88 4.74 -3.40 -14.41
N LEU A 89 3.58 -3.16 -13.79
CA LEU A 89 3.18 -3.69 -12.48
C LEU A 89 1.83 -4.37 -12.61
N GLU A 90 1.67 -5.48 -11.93
CA GLU A 90 0.40 -6.22 -11.81
C GLU A 90 -0.35 -5.86 -10.54
N ALA A 91 0.40 -5.52 -9.50
CA ALA A 91 -0.13 -5.13 -8.20
C ALA A 91 0.74 -4.01 -7.61
N GLY A 92 0.27 -3.36 -6.56
CA GLY A 92 1.03 -2.35 -5.83
C GLY A 92 0.28 -1.85 -4.61
N GLU A 93 1.01 -1.16 -3.74
CA GLU A 93 0.47 -0.48 -2.57
C GLU A 93 0.60 1.02 -2.78
N PHE A 94 -0.53 1.71 -2.85
CA PHE A 94 -0.63 3.14 -3.12
C PHE A 94 -1.16 3.88 -1.89
N GLY A 95 -0.68 5.07 -1.64
CA GLY A 95 -1.41 5.99 -0.77
C GLY A 95 -2.80 6.31 -1.35
N PRO A 96 -3.80 6.69 -0.53
CA PRO A 96 -5.18 6.86 -0.99
C PRO A 96 -5.37 7.82 -2.19
N LEU A 97 -4.61 8.92 -2.27
CA LEU A 97 -4.65 9.82 -3.45
C LEU A 97 -4.01 9.17 -4.67
N GLY A 98 -2.85 8.51 -4.50
CA GLY A 98 -2.18 7.73 -5.55
C GLY A 98 -3.10 6.64 -6.10
N TYR A 99 -3.85 5.96 -5.21
CA TYR A 99 -4.86 4.99 -5.62
C TYR A 99 -5.99 5.63 -6.46
N VAL A 100 -6.54 6.75 -6.03
CA VAL A 100 -7.60 7.45 -6.79
C VAL A 100 -7.11 7.77 -8.21
N LEU A 101 -5.88 8.22 -8.35
CA LEU A 101 -5.28 8.48 -9.65
C LEU A 101 -5.01 7.18 -10.43
N ALA A 102 -4.41 6.17 -9.81
CA ALA A 102 -4.16 4.86 -10.44
C ALA A 102 -5.47 4.17 -10.89
N HIS A 103 -6.55 4.30 -10.10
CA HIS A 103 -7.88 3.82 -10.49
C HIS A 103 -8.37 4.49 -11.77
N GLN A 104 -8.19 5.81 -11.89
CA GLN A 104 -8.61 6.58 -13.07
C GLN A 104 -7.80 6.20 -14.32
N VAL A 105 -6.46 6.13 -14.24
CA VAL A 105 -5.59 6.02 -15.42
C VAL A 105 -5.12 4.60 -15.71
N ALA A 106 -5.01 3.73 -14.70
CA ALA A 106 -4.54 2.34 -14.81
C ALA A 106 -5.63 1.30 -14.50
N LYS A 107 -6.86 1.74 -14.16
CA LYS A 107 -7.95 0.88 -13.72
C LYS A 107 -7.57 0.01 -12.52
N ALA A 108 -6.71 0.52 -11.63
CA ALA A 108 -6.35 -0.15 -10.39
C ALA A 108 -7.60 -0.46 -9.56
N GLU A 109 -7.67 -1.66 -9.00
CA GLU A 109 -8.76 -2.11 -8.13
C GLU A 109 -8.20 -2.34 -6.73
N ALA A 110 -8.75 -1.67 -5.71
CA ALA A 110 -8.40 -1.93 -4.32
C ALA A 110 -8.96 -3.31 -3.92
N VAL A 111 -8.12 -4.17 -3.34
CA VAL A 111 -8.52 -5.54 -2.97
C VAL A 111 -8.28 -5.82 -1.50
N ALA A 112 -7.30 -5.18 -0.86
CA ALA A 112 -6.99 -5.36 0.55
C ALA A 112 -6.38 -4.08 1.14
N THR A 113 -6.36 -4.00 2.47
CA THR A 113 -5.57 -3.06 3.27
C THR A 113 -5.13 -3.75 4.55
N TYR A 114 -4.21 -3.14 5.30
CA TYR A 114 -3.82 -3.67 6.61
C TYR A 114 -4.95 -3.46 7.63
N ALA A 115 -5.11 -4.45 8.50
CA ALA A 115 -6.07 -4.38 9.59
C ALA A 115 -5.47 -3.64 10.79
N ALA A 116 -6.34 -2.95 11.53
CA ALA A 116 -6.08 -2.54 12.90
C ALA A 116 -5.97 -3.76 13.83
N ALA A 117 -5.58 -3.54 15.08
CA ALA A 117 -5.45 -4.63 16.06
C ALA A 117 -6.76 -5.38 16.33
N ASP A 118 -7.90 -4.73 16.14
CA ASP A 118 -9.25 -5.33 16.29
C ASP A 118 -9.74 -6.07 15.04
N GLY A 119 -8.95 -6.08 13.96
CA GLY A 119 -9.27 -6.76 12.70
C GLY A 119 -10.16 -5.97 11.73
N THR A 120 -10.45 -4.70 12.02
CA THR A 120 -11.13 -3.79 11.07
C THR A 120 -10.13 -3.11 10.13
N PRO A 121 -10.56 -2.55 8.98
CA PRO A 121 -9.68 -1.70 8.16
C PRO A 121 -9.11 -0.56 9.01
N ASP A 122 -7.80 -0.35 8.94
CA ASP A 122 -7.13 0.66 9.74
C ASP A 122 -7.18 2.05 9.09
N ASN A 123 -6.93 3.07 9.89
CA ASN A 123 -6.89 4.46 9.49
C ASN A 123 -5.65 5.14 10.07
N TYR A 124 -5.24 6.22 9.46
CA TYR A 124 -4.18 7.08 9.94
C TYR A 124 -4.61 8.55 9.83
N TRP A 125 -3.76 9.50 10.22
CA TRP A 125 -4.04 10.93 10.11
C TRP A 125 -2.81 11.69 9.62
N ALA A 126 -3.08 12.80 8.92
CA ALA A 126 -2.09 13.78 8.50
C ALA A 126 -2.02 14.94 9.51
N SER A 127 -0.92 15.64 9.56
CA SER A 127 -0.80 16.86 10.34
C SER A 127 0.06 17.94 9.68
N LEU A 128 -0.09 19.14 10.20
CA LEU A 128 0.81 20.27 10.00
C LEU A 128 1.61 20.45 11.28
N VAL A 129 2.91 20.48 11.16
CA VAL A 129 3.84 20.54 12.29
C VAL A 129 4.92 21.57 12.09
N THR A 130 5.50 22.00 13.21
CA THR A 130 6.68 22.85 13.26
C THR A 130 7.58 22.43 14.42
N TRP A 131 8.79 22.94 14.51
CA TRP A 131 9.73 22.68 15.62
C TRP A 131 9.65 23.76 16.69
N PRO A 132 9.94 23.45 17.97
CA PRO A 132 10.02 24.43 19.04
C PRO A 132 11.07 25.51 18.76
N GLY A 133 10.66 26.78 18.85
CA GLY A 133 11.54 27.91 18.54
C GLY A 133 11.44 28.46 17.12
N SER A 134 10.65 27.84 16.22
CA SER A 134 10.35 28.38 14.88
C SER A 134 9.62 29.73 14.90
N GLY A 135 8.96 30.07 16.01
CA GLY A 135 8.08 31.24 16.12
C GLY A 135 6.63 30.97 15.68
N ILE A 136 6.37 29.83 15.00
CA ILE A 136 5.06 29.44 14.48
C ILE A 136 4.25 28.80 15.62
N LYS A 137 3.06 29.31 15.90
CA LYS A 137 2.17 28.85 16.98
C LYS A 137 0.83 28.34 16.46
N THR A 138 0.42 28.81 15.29
CA THR A 138 -0.84 28.45 14.62
C THR A 138 -0.56 28.13 13.15
N VAL A 139 -1.51 27.49 12.47
CA VAL A 139 -1.39 27.24 11.02
C VAL A 139 -1.28 28.56 10.23
N ALA A 140 -1.97 29.62 10.66
CA ALA A 140 -1.93 30.91 10.00
C ALA A 140 -0.53 31.56 10.05
N ASP A 141 0.27 31.26 11.07
CA ASP A 141 1.63 31.79 11.22
C ASP A 141 2.62 31.19 10.20
N ILE A 142 2.23 30.11 9.49
CA ILE A 142 3.04 29.51 8.42
C ILE A 142 3.17 30.47 7.23
N ARG A 143 2.36 31.51 7.15
CA ARG A 143 2.43 32.52 6.06
C ARG A 143 3.85 33.09 5.94
N GLY A 144 4.38 33.01 4.71
CA GLY A 144 5.74 33.49 4.40
C GLY A 144 6.87 32.57 4.86
N HIS A 145 6.57 31.47 5.55
CA HIS A 145 7.57 30.50 6.00
C HIS A 145 7.83 29.40 4.98
N SER A 146 8.94 28.69 5.15
CA SER A 146 9.26 27.49 4.38
C SER A 146 8.46 26.30 4.88
N PHE A 147 7.98 25.47 3.95
CA PHE A 147 7.15 24.29 4.25
C PHE A 147 7.57 23.09 3.39
N ALA A 148 7.79 21.95 4.02
CA ALA A 148 8.05 20.70 3.31
C ALA A 148 6.78 19.85 3.18
N PHE A 149 6.37 19.60 1.94
CA PHE A 149 5.51 18.50 1.54
C PHE A 149 6.38 17.28 1.22
N SER A 150 5.79 16.06 1.22
CA SER A 150 6.52 14.86 0.77
C SER A 150 6.54 14.75 -0.76
N ASP A 151 5.45 14.31 -1.37
CA ASP A 151 5.30 14.11 -2.82
C ASP A 151 3.95 14.73 -3.26
N PRO A 152 3.85 15.30 -4.48
CA PRO A 152 2.60 15.90 -4.99
C PRO A 152 1.41 14.94 -4.96
N VAL A 153 1.62 13.64 -5.11
CA VAL A 153 0.57 12.62 -5.11
C VAL A 153 0.33 12.01 -3.73
N SER A 154 1.09 12.45 -2.71
CA SER A 154 0.89 11.93 -1.35
C SER A 154 -0.39 12.47 -0.72
N THR A 155 -1.18 11.59 -0.13
CA THR A 155 -2.41 11.92 0.61
C THR A 155 -2.10 12.73 1.87
N SER A 156 -1.29 12.15 2.77
CA SER A 156 -0.96 12.78 4.06
C SER A 156 0.20 13.75 3.98
N GLY A 157 1.03 13.63 2.93
CA GLY A 157 2.19 14.50 2.74
C GLY A 157 1.93 15.70 1.84
N HIS A 158 0.77 15.78 1.16
CA HIS A 158 0.40 16.93 0.33
C HIS A 158 -1.10 17.26 0.42
N LEU A 159 -2.00 16.34 0.02
CA LEU A 159 -3.44 16.66 -0.12
C LEU A 159 -4.04 17.21 1.18
N PHE A 160 -3.92 16.47 2.28
CA PHE A 160 -4.45 16.90 3.58
C PHE A 160 -3.71 18.08 4.20
N PRO A 161 -2.37 18.17 4.18
CA PRO A 161 -1.64 19.39 4.53
C PRO A 161 -2.10 20.63 3.76
N ALA A 162 -2.25 20.54 2.44
CA ALA A 162 -2.76 21.64 1.62
C ALA A 162 -4.20 22.05 2.02
N TYR A 163 -5.04 21.07 2.33
CA TYR A 163 -6.37 21.33 2.88
C TYR A 163 -6.31 22.05 4.23
N GLY A 164 -5.46 21.59 5.15
CA GLY A 164 -5.27 22.22 6.46
C GLY A 164 -4.80 23.67 6.34
N LEU A 165 -3.87 23.95 5.43
CA LEU A 165 -3.42 25.33 5.11
C LEU A 165 -4.58 26.18 4.57
N ARG A 166 -5.34 25.68 3.60
CA ARG A 166 -6.47 26.40 3.01
C ARG A 166 -7.59 26.67 4.03
N LYS A 167 -7.87 25.73 4.95
CA LYS A 167 -8.80 25.98 6.07
C LYS A 167 -8.38 27.14 6.97
N ALA A 168 -7.09 27.39 7.10
CA ALA A 168 -6.53 28.51 7.86
C ALA A 168 -6.39 29.79 7.02
N GLY A 169 -6.90 29.81 5.78
CA GLY A 169 -6.85 30.99 4.90
C GLY A 169 -5.50 31.18 4.20
N LEU A 170 -4.71 30.10 4.08
CA LEU A 170 -3.45 30.12 3.34
C LEU A 170 -3.60 29.42 1.99
N ASP A 171 -3.14 30.06 0.92
CA ASP A 171 -2.94 29.43 -0.38
C ASP A 171 -1.54 28.80 -0.40
N PRO A 172 -1.43 27.44 -0.42
CA PRO A 172 -0.13 26.77 -0.39
C PRO A 172 0.78 27.14 -1.57
N ASP A 173 0.21 27.59 -2.69
CA ASP A 173 0.97 27.95 -3.89
C ASP A 173 1.49 29.40 -3.86
N LYS A 174 0.95 30.25 -2.95
CA LYS A 174 1.27 31.68 -2.92
C LYS A 174 1.75 32.20 -1.58
N ASP A 175 1.19 31.65 -0.50
CA ASP A 175 1.35 32.21 0.84
C ASP A 175 2.51 31.59 1.63
N ILE A 176 3.11 30.51 1.13
CA ILE A 176 4.23 29.81 1.76
C ILE A 176 5.35 29.54 0.74
N ARG A 177 6.55 29.24 1.23
CA ARG A 177 7.65 28.76 0.39
C ARG A 177 7.69 27.24 0.41
N ALA A 178 6.83 26.63 -0.40
CA ALA A 178 6.67 25.19 -0.46
C ALA A 178 7.86 24.50 -1.17
N ILE A 179 8.29 23.35 -0.64
CA ILE A 179 9.16 22.40 -1.31
C ILE A 179 8.53 21.01 -1.26
N TYR A 180 8.79 20.19 -2.26
CA TYR A 180 8.50 18.76 -2.24
C TYR A 180 9.80 18.00 -1.98
N ALA A 181 9.86 17.28 -0.85
CA ALA A 181 11.06 16.58 -0.40
C ALA A 181 11.26 15.23 -1.07
N GLY A 182 10.26 14.73 -1.82
CA GLY A 182 10.26 13.47 -2.55
C GLY A 182 9.83 12.25 -1.74
N SER A 183 9.84 12.33 -0.41
CA SER A 183 9.34 11.27 0.48
C SER A 183 8.96 11.84 1.85
N HIS A 184 8.17 11.08 2.61
CA HIS A 184 7.88 11.43 4.01
C HIS A 184 9.15 11.44 4.88
N ALA A 185 10.07 10.51 4.66
CA ALA A 185 11.33 10.48 5.39
C ALA A 185 12.16 11.74 5.13
N SER A 186 12.26 12.19 3.87
CA SER A 186 13.00 13.41 3.51
C SER A 186 12.34 14.68 4.04
N SER A 187 10.99 14.75 4.04
CA SER A 187 10.22 15.84 4.62
C SER A 187 10.48 15.95 6.12
N PHE A 188 10.40 14.82 6.84
CA PHE A 188 10.71 14.76 8.27
C PHE A 188 12.15 15.22 8.57
N GLU A 189 13.14 14.71 7.83
CA GLU A 189 14.55 15.10 8.01
C GLU A 189 14.78 16.59 7.75
N ALA A 190 14.13 17.17 6.74
CA ALA A 190 14.22 18.60 6.46
C ALA A 190 13.65 19.43 7.61
N LEU A 191 12.53 19.01 8.19
CA LEU A 191 11.89 19.68 9.32
C LEU A 191 12.72 19.49 10.62
N TYR A 192 13.11 18.25 10.92
CA TYR A 192 13.83 17.91 12.14
C TYR A 192 15.21 18.58 12.23
N ASN A 193 15.86 18.75 11.09
CA ASN A 193 17.12 19.47 10.98
C ASN A 193 16.96 20.99 10.75
N HIS A 194 15.75 21.55 10.95
CA HIS A 194 15.42 22.96 10.82
C HIS A 194 15.80 23.56 9.45
N LYS A 195 15.72 22.74 8.37
CA LYS A 195 15.95 23.23 7.00
C LYS A 195 14.71 23.90 6.42
N VAL A 196 13.54 23.62 7.01
CA VAL A 196 12.27 24.26 6.78
C VAL A 196 11.64 24.65 8.11
N ASP A 197 10.75 25.65 8.09
CA ASP A 197 10.12 26.19 9.30
C ASP A 197 8.91 25.35 9.74
N ALA A 198 8.22 24.73 8.80
CA ALA A 198 7.07 23.85 9.03
C ALA A 198 7.03 22.72 7.98
N GLY A 199 6.19 21.73 8.21
CA GLY A 199 6.06 20.60 7.30
C GLY A 199 4.87 19.72 7.63
N GLU A 200 4.77 18.64 6.88
CA GLU A 200 3.83 17.54 7.14
C GLU A 200 4.46 16.48 8.07
N PHE A 201 3.61 15.79 8.82
CA PHE A 201 3.99 14.63 9.61
C PHE A 201 2.75 13.78 9.89
N ASN A 202 2.75 12.52 9.52
CA ASN A 202 1.59 11.66 9.70
C ASN A 202 1.77 10.68 10.89
N SER A 203 0.68 10.02 11.29
CA SER A 203 0.71 9.11 12.45
C SER A 203 1.56 7.87 12.24
N LEU A 204 1.71 7.39 11.01
CA LEU A 204 2.57 6.22 10.72
C LEU A 204 4.05 6.59 10.86
N GLN A 205 4.42 7.77 10.38
CA GLN A 205 5.77 8.32 10.60
C GLN A 205 6.05 8.52 12.09
N LEU A 206 5.07 9.08 12.84
CA LEU A 206 5.19 9.30 14.28
C LEU A 206 5.47 7.98 15.03
N GLU A 207 4.68 6.94 14.74
CA GLU A 207 4.89 5.62 15.34
C GLU A 207 6.25 5.03 15.00
N SER A 208 6.62 5.08 13.72
CA SER A 208 7.89 4.55 13.22
C SER A 208 9.09 5.33 13.77
N ALA A 209 9.04 6.66 13.79
CA ALA A 209 10.12 7.51 14.31
C ALA A 209 10.28 7.35 15.83
N THR A 210 9.17 7.27 16.58
CA THR A 210 9.19 7.04 18.03
C THR A 210 9.81 5.68 18.37
N GLN A 211 9.39 4.62 17.68
CA GLN A 211 9.91 3.27 17.92
C GLN A 211 11.42 3.18 17.66
N ARG A 212 11.93 3.92 16.67
CA ARG A 212 13.35 3.96 16.33
C ARG A 212 14.15 4.96 17.18
N GLY A 213 13.52 5.70 18.08
CA GLY A 213 14.16 6.72 18.90
C GLY A 213 14.58 7.98 18.13
N HIS A 214 14.02 8.19 16.93
CA HIS A 214 14.25 9.37 16.10
C HIS A 214 13.29 10.52 16.39
N TYR A 215 12.27 10.28 17.19
CA TYR A 215 11.30 11.28 17.65
C TYR A 215 11.05 11.10 19.14
N LYS A 216 10.93 12.20 19.86
CA LYS A 216 10.51 12.29 21.26
C LYS A 216 9.42 13.33 21.39
N ASP A 217 8.53 13.15 22.37
CA ASP A 217 7.51 14.14 22.66
C ASP A 217 8.14 15.50 22.95
N GLY A 218 7.66 16.51 22.22
CA GLY A 218 8.18 17.88 22.29
C GLY A 218 9.18 18.25 21.19
N ASP A 219 9.66 17.29 20.39
CA ASP A 219 10.53 17.61 19.23
C ASP A 219 9.77 18.39 18.15
N LEU A 220 8.47 18.14 18.01
CA LEU A 220 7.58 18.85 17.10
C LEU A 220 6.35 19.40 17.80
N ILE A 221 5.83 20.50 17.29
CA ILE A 221 4.54 21.11 17.68
C ILE A 221 3.52 20.80 16.60
N PHE A 222 2.43 20.12 16.97
CA PHE A 222 1.31 19.81 16.08
C PHE A 222 0.37 21.00 16.02
N LEU A 223 0.31 21.66 14.87
CA LEU A 223 -0.54 22.83 14.64
C LEU A 223 -1.96 22.45 14.20
N TRP A 224 -2.06 21.32 13.51
CA TRP A 224 -3.33 20.79 13.00
C TRP A 224 -3.23 19.29 12.75
N LYS A 225 -4.35 18.58 12.88
CA LYS A 225 -4.53 17.17 12.50
C LYS A 225 -5.76 17.00 11.63
N SER A 226 -5.69 16.08 10.70
CA SER A 226 -6.82 15.71 9.84
C SER A 226 -7.83 14.81 10.56
N ASP A 227 -9.01 14.69 9.97
CA ASP A 227 -9.89 13.54 10.19
C ASP A 227 -9.17 12.24 9.79
N PRO A 228 -9.66 11.06 10.24
CA PRO A 228 -9.11 9.78 9.85
C PRO A 228 -9.08 9.59 8.33
N ILE A 229 -7.96 9.10 7.83
CA ILE A 229 -7.71 8.76 6.43
C ILE A 229 -7.71 7.24 6.33
N PRO A 230 -8.47 6.61 5.42
CA PRO A 230 -8.36 5.17 5.17
C PRO A 230 -6.92 4.80 4.85
N LEU A 231 -6.44 3.69 5.40
CA LEU A 231 -5.09 3.23 5.14
C LEU A 231 -4.91 2.82 3.68
N ASP A 232 -3.68 2.79 3.26
CA ASP A 232 -3.23 2.51 1.90
C ASP A 232 -3.80 1.19 1.38
N PRO A 233 -4.41 1.18 0.17
CA PRO A 233 -4.89 -0.06 -0.44
C PRO A 233 -3.76 -0.82 -1.11
N ILE A 234 -3.76 -2.14 -0.94
CA ILE A 234 -3.10 -3.03 -1.87
C ILE A 234 -4.03 -3.23 -3.04
N THR A 235 -3.52 -3.03 -4.24
CA THR A 235 -4.29 -2.99 -5.49
C THR A 235 -3.83 -4.05 -6.47
N VAL A 236 -4.70 -4.32 -7.42
CA VAL A 236 -4.40 -5.15 -8.59
C VAL A 236 -4.81 -4.38 -9.86
N ARG A 237 -4.02 -4.51 -10.94
CA ARG A 237 -4.32 -3.85 -12.20
C ARG A 237 -5.61 -4.42 -12.83
N GLY A 238 -6.50 -3.55 -13.27
CA GLY A 238 -7.87 -3.92 -13.65
C GLY A 238 -8.01 -4.80 -14.89
N ASP A 239 -7.06 -4.77 -15.82
CA ASP A 239 -7.06 -5.56 -17.06
C ASP A 239 -6.64 -7.03 -16.88
N LEU A 240 -6.22 -7.41 -15.68
CA LEU A 240 -5.84 -8.78 -15.39
C LEU A 240 -7.07 -9.70 -15.33
N LEU A 241 -6.83 -10.99 -15.58
CA LEU A 241 -7.90 -12.00 -15.57
C LEU A 241 -8.67 -11.97 -14.23
N PRO A 242 -10.01 -11.98 -14.26
CA PRO A 242 -10.83 -11.96 -13.04
C PRO A 242 -10.48 -13.09 -12.06
N ALA A 243 -10.17 -14.28 -12.56
CA ALA A 243 -9.77 -15.42 -11.74
C ALA A 243 -8.45 -15.15 -10.98
N PHE A 244 -7.46 -14.51 -11.64
CA PHE A 244 -6.22 -14.11 -10.99
C PHE A 244 -6.50 -13.04 -9.91
N LYS A 245 -7.26 -11.99 -10.23
CA LYS A 245 -7.59 -10.92 -9.28
C LYS A 245 -8.27 -11.47 -8.02
N ALA A 246 -9.25 -12.37 -8.18
CA ALA A 246 -9.93 -13.01 -7.06
C ALA A 246 -8.97 -13.87 -6.22
N ARG A 247 -8.08 -14.64 -6.85
CA ARG A 247 -7.08 -15.45 -6.16
C ARG A 247 -6.07 -14.58 -5.43
N PHE A 248 -5.59 -13.50 -6.05
CA PHE A 248 -4.66 -12.55 -5.43
C PHE A 248 -5.29 -11.91 -4.18
N ALA A 249 -6.52 -11.41 -4.27
CA ALA A 249 -7.26 -10.87 -3.14
C ALA A 249 -7.40 -11.90 -2.00
N ALA A 250 -7.85 -13.12 -2.31
CA ALA A 250 -7.98 -14.19 -1.32
C ALA A 250 -6.63 -14.56 -0.67
N THR A 251 -5.55 -14.53 -1.45
CA THR A 251 -4.19 -14.76 -0.95
C THR A 251 -3.78 -13.69 0.07
N LEU A 252 -3.99 -12.41 -0.24
CA LEU A 252 -3.66 -11.32 0.69
C LEU A 252 -4.38 -11.48 2.04
N LEU A 253 -5.68 -11.81 2.01
CA LEU A 253 -6.47 -12.01 3.23
C LEU A 253 -6.02 -13.24 4.05
N ALA A 254 -5.31 -14.19 3.42
CA ALA A 254 -4.79 -15.39 4.06
C ALA A 254 -3.33 -15.25 4.54
N VAL A 255 -2.64 -14.14 4.22
CA VAL A 255 -1.28 -13.89 4.70
C VAL A 255 -1.31 -13.61 6.20
N ASP A 256 -0.45 -14.29 6.94
CA ASP A 256 -0.21 -14.03 8.36
C ASP A 256 1.00 -13.11 8.51
N LEU A 257 0.74 -11.85 8.87
CA LEU A 257 1.79 -10.86 9.07
C LEU A 257 2.51 -11.01 10.42
N SER A 258 2.06 -11.92 11.32
CA SER A 258 2.73 -12.13 12.61
C SER A 258 4.15 -12.68 12.47
N VAL A 259 4.49 -13.24 11.30
CA VAL A 259 5.84 -13.72 10.99
C VAL A 259 6.82 -12.59 10.70
N LEU A 260 6.32 -11.40 10.36
CA LEU A 260 7.12 -10.18 10.26
C LEU A 260 7.41 -9.61 11.65
N SER A 261 8.56 -8.97 11.84
CA SER A 261 8.82 -8.24 13.08
C SER A 261 7.79 -7.13 13.30
N GLU A 262 7.54 -6.77 14.56
CA GLU A 262 6.65 -5.64 14.86
C GLU A 262 7.15 -4.33 14.24
N ALA A 263 8.48 -4.15 14.19
CA ALA A 263 9.10 -2.99 13.57
C ALA A 263 8.82 -2.93 12.06
N ASP A 264 8.91 -4.06 11.36
CA ASP A 264 8.62 -4.13 9.93
C ASP A 264 7.14 -3.90 9.64
N ARG A 265 6.24 -4.52 10.44
CA ARG A 265 4.81 -4.25 10.31
C ARG A 265 4.47 -2.78 10.49
N LYS A 266 4.98 -2.14 11.55
CA LYS A 266 4.76 -0.72 11.78
C LYS A 266 5.35 0.18 10.69
N ALA A 267 6.49 -0.21 10.13
CA ALA A 267 7.08 0.50 8.99
C ALA A 267 6.18 0.47 7.74
N MET A 268 5.39 -0.59 7.56
CA MET A 268 4.38 -0.74 6.50
C MET A 268 3.01 -0.14 6.89
N GLY A 269 2.86 0.43 8.08
CA GLY A 269 1.57 0.89 8.58
C GLY A 269 0.66 -0.23 9.11
N ALA A 270 1.12 -1.47 9.17
CA ALA A 270 0.34 -2.61 9.66
C ALA A 270 0.38 -2.71 11.19
N ARG A 271 -0.66 -2.25 11.86
CA ARG A 271 -0.81 -2.40 13.33
C ARG A 271 -1.30 -3.77 13.74
N GLY A 272 -2.13 -4.40 12.90
CA GLY A 272 -2.58 -5.78 13.06
C GLY A 272 -1.63 -6.80 12.44
N ILE A 273 -2.04 -8.05 12.48
CA ILE A 273 -1.30 -9.19 11.94
C ILE A 273 -1.95 -9.79 10.68
N LYS A 274 -2.92 -9.09 10.10
CA LYS A 274 -3.70 -9.53 8.94
C LYS A 274 -3.95 -8.40 7.98
N MET A 275 -4.26 -8.75 6.76
CA MET A 275 -4.91 -7.87 5.80
C MET A 275 -6.41 -8.17 5.77
N VAL A 276 -7.22 -7.16 5.47
CA VAL A 276 -8.68 -7.24 5.33
C VAL A 276 -9.09 -6.71 3.95
N ALA A 277 -10.25 -7.14 3.49
CA ALA A 277 -10.78 -6.67 2.22
C ALA A 277 -10.98 -5.16 2.24
N GLN A 278 -10.61 -4.51 1.15
CA GLN A 278 -10.82 -3.08 0.94
C GLN A 278 -11.55 -2.85 -0.37
N SER A 279 -12.41 -1.84 -0.38
CA SER A 279 -13.20 -1.48 -1.56
C SER A 279 -12.85 -0.10 -2.07
N ASP A 280 -13.14 0.14 -3.35
CA ASP A 280 -12.99 1.44 -3.98
C ASP A 280 -13.77 2.57 -3.25
N ALA A 281 -14.97 2.27 -2.77
CA ALA A 281 -15.82 3.23 -2.06
C ALA A 281 -15.20 3.79 -0.75
N ALA A 282 -14.25 3.08 -0.14
CA ALA A 282 -13.55 3.56 1.03
C ALA A 282 -12.78 4.87 0.75
N TYR A 283 -12.47 5.14 -0.51
CA TYR A 283 -11.67 6.31 -0.95
C TYR A 283 -12.51 7.44 -1.55
N ASP A 284 -13.85 7.38 -1.44
CA ASP A 284 -14.74 8.46 -1.94
C ASP A 284 -14.48 9.78 -1.24
N GLY A 285 -14.18 9.77 0.07
CA GLY A 285 -13.78 10.97 0.80
C GLY A 285 -12.53 11.65 0.24
N ILE A 286 -11.59 10.87 -0.30
CA ILE A 286 -10.40 11.42 -0.99
C ILE A 286 -10.79 12.09 -2.30
N ARG A 287 -11.68 11.46 -3.09
CA ARG A 287 -12.23 12.03 -4.33
C ARG A 287 -12.95 13.34 -4.08
N ASP A 288 -13.72 13.40 -2.99
CA ASP A 288 -14.46 14.62 -2.63
C ASP A 288 -13.53 15.73 -2.15
N LEU A 289 -12.44 15.39 -1.45
CA LEU A 289 -11.42 16.37 -1.06
C LEU A 289 -10.67 16.91 -2.29
N VAL A 290 -10.31 16.06 -3.25
CA VAL A 290 -9.71 16.46 -4.54
C VAL A 290 -10.61 17.46 -5.27
N LYS A 291 -11.93 17.18 -5.36
CA LYS A 291 -12.91 18.11 -5.96
C LYS A 291 -12.99 19.43 -5.19
N THR A 292 -13.07 19.35 -3.84
CA THR A 292 -13.17 20.51 -2.96
C THR A 292 -11.97 21.46 -3.11
N LEU A 293 -10.78 20.89 -3.26
CA LEU A 293 -9.55 21.65 -3.47
C LEU A 293 -9.32 22.05 -4.93
N ASN A 294 -10.21 21.61 -5.84
CA ASN A 294 -10.11 21.84 -7.29
C ASN A 294 -8.75 21.36 -7.86
N ILE A 295 -8.28 20.20 -7.36
CA ILE A 295 -7.02 19.61 -7.81
C ILE A 295 -7.25 18.91 -9.14
N ASP A 296 -6.45 19.27 -10.12
CA ASP A 296 -6.40 18.61 -11.42
C ASP A 296 -5.46 17.40 -11.33
N LEU A 297 -6.06 16.21 -11.21
CA LEU A 297 -5.29 14.95 -11.09
C LEU A 297 -4.41 14.69 -12.32
N GLU A 298 -4.77 15.18 -13.50
CA GLU A 298 -3.95 15.00 -14.71
C GLU A 298 -2.65 15.79 -14.63
N LYS A 299 -2.61 16.87 -13.88
CA LYS A 299 -1.39 17.65 -13.65
C LYS A 299 -0.49 17.11 -12.56
N LEU A 300 -0.98 16.17 -11.76
CA LEU A 300 -0.17 15.46 -10.77
C LEU A 300 0.59 14.29 -11.40
N ASN A 301 0.23 13.92 -12.61
CA ASN A 301 0.78 12.76 -13.35
C ASN A 301 1.92 13.17 -14.29
#